data_8e3075411529ba960c7a68408b17c143
#
_entry.id   8e3075411529ba960c7a68408b17c143
#
_cell.length_a   1.000
_cell.length_b   1.000
_cell.length_c   1.000
_cell.angle_alpha   90.00
_cell.angle_beta   90.00
_cell.angle_gamma   90.00
#
_symmetry.space_group_name_H-M   'P 1'
#
loop_
_entity.id
_entity.type
_entity.pdbx_description
1 polymer ?
#
loop_
_entity_poly.entity_id
_entity_poly.type
_entity_poly.pdbx_seq_one_letter_code
_entity_poly.pdbx_strand_id
1 'polypeptide(L)'
;MDRQGAPERFEQLIAFLGSNLPTPVERHEDVDGSIRFTGGDPPEVIVVLTESSVVVSQFAGVWESPFTFSARPRRVGVVKWRRLPENALLSAIAALVKGAREARLASFETCQYCGQRTAPEWLHDEGVCQACADQHSGAIH
;
A
#
# COMPACT_ATOMS: atom_id res chain seq x y z
N MET A 1 -12.68 28.86 -12.28
CA MET A 1 -11.25 29.15 -12.35
C MET A 1 -10.46 28.10 -11.62
N ASP A 2 -9.47 27.60 -12.30
CA ASP A 2 -8.77 26.42 -11.82
C ASP A 2 -7.96 26.64 -10.55
N ARG A 3 -7.46 27.83 -10.34
CA ARG A 3 -6.65 28.06 -9.16
C ARG A 3 -7.44 28.06 -7.86
N GLN A 4 -8.75 28.25 -7.92
CA GLN A 4 -9.58 28.07 -6.75
C GLN A 4 -9.86 26.61 -6.49
N GLY A 5 -9.84 25.80 -7.56
CA GLY A 5 -10.09 24.38 -7.42
C GLY A 5 -8.94 23.61 -6.83
N ALA A 6 -7.70 24.14 -6.83
CA ALA A 6 -6.56 23.39 -6.35
C ALA A 6 -6.64 22.99 -4.87
N PRO A 7 -6.93 23.89 -3.93
CA PRO A 7 -7.09 23.49 -2.53
C PRO A 7 -8.29 22.59 -2.33
N GLU A 8 -9.38 22.84 -3.05
CA GLU A 8 -10.58 22.02 -2.97
C GLU A 8 -10.32 20.62 -3.51
N ARG A 9 -9.59 20.53 -4.63
CA ARG A 9 -9.23 19.25 -5.20
C ARG A 9 -8.32 18.45 -4.28
N PHE A 10 -7.40 19.13 -3.60
CA PHE A 10 -6.52 18.48 -2.64
C PHE A 10 -7.36 17.84 -1.53
N GLU A 11 -8.32 18.59 -0.99
CA GLU A 11 -9.23 18.08 0.05
C GLU A 11 -10.10 16.95 -0.46
N GLN A 12 -10.57 17.03 -1.71
CA GLN A 12 -11.33 15.94 -2.32
C GLN A 12 -10.50 14.69 -2.46
N LEU A 13 -9.21 14.85 -2.82
CA LEU A 13 -8.31 13.71 -2.92
C LEU A 13 -8.06 13.06 -1.57
N ILE A 14 -7.91 13.86 -0.52
CA ILE A 14 -7.79 13.33 0.83
C ILE A 14 -9.00 12.47 1.18
N ALA A 15 -10.19 13.00 0.93
CA ALA A 15 -11.43 12.27 1.21
C ALA A 15 -11.57 11.02 0.35
N PHE A 16 -11.24 11.12 -0.93
CA PHE A 16 -11.30 9.98 -1.85
C PHE A 16 -10.36 8.86 -1.41
N LEU A 17 -9.12 9.21 -1.09
CA LEU A 17 -8.14 8.22 -0.68
C LEU A 17 -8.51 7.58 0.65
N GLY A 18 -9.01 8.37 1.58
CA GLY A 18 -9.45 7.84 2.86
C GLY A 18 -10.62 6.86 2.76
N SER A 19 -11.42 6.97 1.70
CA SER A 19 -12.65 6.17 1.54
C SER A 19 -12.54 5.05 0.52
N ASN A 20 -11.54 5.07 -0.34
CA ASN A 20 -11.47 4.14 -1.48
C ASN A 20 -10.25 3.23 -1.48
N LEU A 21 -9.45 3.27 -0.44
CA LEU A 21 -8.34 2.33 -0.27
C LEU A 21 -8.81 1.12 0.54
N PRO A 22 -8.08 -0.02 0.43
CA PRO A 22 -8.40 -1.17 1.28
C PRO A 22 -8.33 -0.80 2.76
N THR A 23 -9.29 -1.25 3.53
CA THR A 23 -9.35 -0.97 4.96
C THR A 23 -8.51 -1.97 5.75
N PRO A 24 -7.96 -1.57 6.88
CA PRO A 24 -7.97 -0.23 7.45
C PRO A 24 -7.06 0.72 6.67
N VAL A 25 -7.36 2.01 6.72
CA VAL A 25 -6.54 3.04 6.07
C VAL A 25 -5.85 3.85 7.14
N GLU A 26 -4.52 3.87 7.09
CA GLU A 26 -3.71 4.69 7.99
C GLU A 26 -3.23 5.92 7.22
N ARG A 27 -3.21 7.03 7.90
CA ARG A 27 -2.81 8.30 7.32
C ARG A 27 -1.67 8.90 8.12
N HIS A 28 -0.64 9.34 7.40
CA HIS A 28 0.51 10.01 8.02
C HIS A 28 0.82 11.28 7.25
N GLU A 29 0.91 12.39 7.96
CA GLU A 29 1.25 13.68 7.37
C GLU A 29 2.72 13.98 7.63
N ASP A 30 3.45 14.33 6.57
CA ASP A 30 4.85 14.68 6.66
C ASP A 30 5.02 16.19 6.85
N VAL A 31 6.21 16.57 7.29
CA VAL A 31 6.53 17.99 7.57
C VAL A 31 6.47 18.85 6.31
N ASP A 32 6.64 18.27 5.13
CA ASP A 32 6.57 18.99 3.85
C ASP A 32 5.14 19.16 3.35
N GLY A 33 4.16 18.70 4.10
CA GLY A 33 2.76 18.78 3.74
C GLY A 33 2.23 17.62 2.92
N SER A 34 3.08 16.68 2.53
CA SER A 34 2.60 15.48 1.84
C SER A 34 1.91 14.55 2.82
N ILE A 35 0.99 13.75 2.30
CA ILE A 35 0.20 12.82 3.11
C ILE A 35 0.37 11.43 2.55
N ARG A 36 0.76 10.49 3.41
CA ARG A 36 0.89 9.09 3.03
C ARG A 36 -0.28 8.31 3.58
N PHE A 37 -0.93 7.56 2.70
CA PHE A 37 -2.01 6.65 3.05
C PHE A 37 -1.53 5.23 2.87
N THR A 38 -1.76 4.40 3.86
CA THR A 38 -1.45 2.97 3.76
C THR A 38 -2.76 2.21 3.96
N GLY A 39 -3.13 1.39 3.00
CA GLY A 39 -4.39 0.65 3.05
C GLY A 39 -4.19 -0.85 3.09
N GLY A 40 -5.03 -1.50 3.90
CA GLY A 40 -5.05 -2.95 4.02
C GLY A 40 -4.38 -3.48 5.28
N ASP A 41 -4.70 -4.71 5.63
CA ASP A 41 -4.09 -5.44 6.74
C ASP A 41 -4.04 -6.93 6.37
N PRO A 42 -2.88 -7.46 5.99
CA PRO A 42 -1.60 -6.75 5.88
C PRO A 42 -1.65 -5.66 4.81
N PRO A 43 -0.77 -4.66 4.89
CA PRO A 43 -0.82 -3.54 3.95
C PRO A 43 -0.74 -3.99 2.49
N GLU A 44 -1.56 -3.38 1.64
CA GLU A 44 -1.62 -3.72 0.22
C GLU A 44 -1.08 -2.61 -0.67
N VAL A 45 -1.39 -1.36 -0.33
CA VAL A 45 -1.08 -0.22 -1.18
C VAL A 45 -0.64 0.97 -0.33
N ILE A 46 0.30 1.74 -0.86
CA ILE A 46 0.72 3.01 -0.28
C ILE A 46 0.48 4.10 -1.32
N VAL A 47 -0.19 5.17 -0.91
CA VAL A 47 -0.44 6.32 -1.77
C VAL A 47 0.13 7.56 -1.09
N VAL A 48 0.96 8.30 -1.82
CA VAL A 48 1.52 9.56 -1.32
C VAL A 48 0.91 10.70 -2.12
N LEU A 49 0.20 11.58 -1.42
CA LEU A 49 -0.41 12.75 -2.00
C LEU A 49 0.49 13.95 -1.72
N THR A 50 1.00 14.55 -2.78
CA THR A 50 1.81 15.77 -2.69
C THR A 50 1.03 16.94 -3.28
N GLU A 51 1.60 18.13 -3.22
CA GLU A 51 0.96 19.32 -3.79
C GLU A 51 0.78 19.24 -5.31
N SER A 52 1.47 18.33 -5.98
CA SER A 52 1.43 18.24 -7.45
C SER A 52 1.10 16.85 -7.97
N SER A 53 1.16 15.81 -7.15
CA SER A 53 1.01 14.44 -7.65
C SER A 53 0.39 13.50 -6.65
N VAL A 54 -0.11 12.39 -7.18
CA VAL A 54 -0.51 11.22 -6.40
C VAL A 54 0.39 10.09 -6.85
N VAL A 55 1.18 9.53 -5.95
CA VAL A 55 2.08 8.43 -6.23
C VAL A 55 1.48 7.17 -5.63
N VAL A 56 1.17 6.19 -6.48
CA VAL A 56 0.58 4.92 -6.03
C VAL A 56 1.64 3.85 -6.11
N SER A 57 1.81 3.11 -5.03
CA SER A 57 2.80 2.05 -4.93
C SER A 57 2.18 0.79 -4.35
N GLN A 58 2.69 -0.35 -4.78
CA GLN A 58 2.41 -1.64 -4.16
C GLN A 58 3.19 -1.69 -2.85
N PHE A 59 2.55 -2.10 -1.77
CA PHE A 59 3.29 -2.31 -0.52
C PHE A 59 4.26 -3.48 -0.71
N ALA A 60 5.49 -3.29 -0.27
CA ALA A 60 6.49 -4.34 -0.23
C ALA A 60 7.46 -3.96 0.89
N GLY A 61 8.17 -4.94 1.40
CA GLY A 61 9.12 -4.68 2.46
C GLY A 61 10.07 -5.84 2.65
N VAL A 62 11.11 -5.59 3.42
CA VAL A 62 12.11 -6.61 3.74
C VAL A 62 12.46 -6.55 5.22
N TRP A 63 12.82 -7.69 5.76
CA TRP A 63 13.43 -7.77 7.08
C TRP A 63 14.94 -7.60 6.92
N GLU A 64 15.46 -6.48 7.39
CA GLU A 64 16.89 -6.20 7.31
C GLU A 64 17.66 -6.93 8.40
N SER A 65 16.97 -7.22 9.50
CA SER A 65 17.47 -8.04 10.59
C SER A 65 16.27 -8.73 11.23
N PRO A 66 16.46 -9.66 12.17
CA PRO A 66 15.31 -10.28 12.83
C PRO A 66 14.37 -9.29 13.53
N PHE A 67 14.85 -8.09 13.82
CA PHE A 67 14.08 -7.11 14.58
C PHE A 67 13.79 -5.82 13.81
N THR A 68 14.26 -5.71 12.57
CA THR A 68 14.12 -4.48 11.80
C THR A 68 13.44 -4.76 10.44
N PHE A 69 12.22 -4.28 10.32
CA PHE A 69 11.47 -4.37 9.08
C PHE A 69 11.49 -3.02 8.37
N SER A 70 11.80 -3.01 7.08
CA SER A 70 11.79 -1.80 6.27
C SER A 70 10.78 -1.92 5.15
N ALA A 71 9.86 -0.98 5.09
CA ALA A 71 8.94 -0.89 3.97
C ALA A 71 9.68 -0.38 2.74
N ARG A 72 9.53 -1.08 1.62
CA ARG A 72 10.13 -0.72 0.34
C ARG A 72 9.08 -0.77 -0.74
N PRO A 73 8.21 0.24 -0.80
CA PRO A 73 7.10 0.23 -1.76
C PRO A 73 7.61 0.23 -3.18
N ARG A 74 6.89 -0.49 -4.05
CA ARG A 74 7.19 -0.53 -5.47
C ARG A 74 6.22 0.37 -6.20
N ARG A 75 6.74 1.42 -6.84
CA ARG A 75 5.90 2.38 -7.54
C ARG A 75 5.14 1.71 -8.68
N VAL A 76 3.83 1.93 -8.71
CA VAL A 76 2.96 1.47 -9.79
C VAL A 76 2.72 2.61 -10.78
N GLY A 77 2.50 3.82 -10.30
CA GLY A 77 2.29 4.96 -11.18
C GLY A 77 2.21 6.27 -10.42
N VAL A 78 2.26 7.35 -11.20
CA VAL A 78 2.19 8.73 -10.70
C VAL A 78 1.16 9.47 -11.52
N VAL A 79 0.26 10.19 -10.84
CA VAL A 79 -0.73 11.04 -11.50
C VAL A 79 -0.47 12.48 -11.11
N LYS A 80 -0.32 13.36 -12.11
CA LYS A 80 -0.19 14.81 -11.88
C LYS A 80 -1.60 15.38 -11.76
N TRP A 81 -2.10 15.45 -10.55
CA TRP A 81 -3.52 15.70 -10.30
C TRP A 81 -3.98 17.09 -10.73
N ARG A 82 -3.09 18.05 -10.81
CA ARG A 82 -3.46 19.40 -11.24
C ARG A 82 -3.74 19.49 -12.75
N ARG A 83 -3.29 18.50 -13.51
CA ARG A 83 -3.35 18.51 -14.98
C ARG A 83 -4.56 17.77 -15.55
N LEU A 84 -5.29 17.05 -14.72
CA LEU A 84 -6.39 16.21 -15.19
C LEU A 84 -7.74 16.76 -14.71
N PRO A 85 -8.79 16.59 -15.54
CA PRO A 85 -10.16 16.81 -15.05
C PRO A 85 -10.48 15.83 -13.93
N GLU A 86 -11.41 16.21 -13.07
CA GLU A 86 -11.71 15.45 -11.86
C GLU A 86 -12.04 13.99 -12.11
N ASN A 87 -12.95 13.71 -13.05
CA ASN A 87 -13.36 12.33 -13.30
C ASN A 87 -12.23 11.49 -13.87
N ALA A 88 -11.40 12.05 -14.77
CA ALA A 88 -10.24 11.35 -15.29
C ALA A 88 -9.21 11.09 -14.18
N LEU A 89 -9.03 12.05 -13.29
CA LEU A 89 -8.13 11.95 -12.15
C LEU A 89 -8.52 10.80 -11.23
N LEU A 90 -9.79 10.77 -10.82
CA LEU A 90 -10.25 9.73 -9.90
C LEU A 90 -10.21 8.35 -10.53
N SER A 91 -10.56 8.26 -11.81
CA SER A 91 -10.45 7.00 -12.53
C SER A 91 -9.02 6.50 -12.65
N ALA A 92 -8.08 7.40 -12.91
CA ALA A 92 -6.66 7.04 -13.01
C ALA A 92 -6.14 6.53 -11.68
N ILE A 93 -6.47 7.21 -10.59
CA ILE A 93 -6.05 6.79 -9.26
C ILE A 93 -6.65 5.43 -8.93
N ALA A 94 -7.94 5.24 -9.18
CA ALA A 94 -8.61 3.97 -8.91
C ALA A 94 -7.97 2.82 -9.67
N ALA A 95 -7.60 3.03 -10.93
CA ALA A 95 -6.94 2.01 -11.74
C ALA A 95 -5.58 1.65 -11.18
N LEU A 96 -4.80 2.64 -10.76
CA LEU A 96 -3.49 2.40 -10.16
C LEU A 96 -3.59 1.67 -8.83
N VAL A 97 -4.56 2.04 -8.01
CA VAL A 97 -4.79 1.36 -6.72
C VAL A 97 -5.18 -0.09 -6.97
N LYS A 98 -6.05 -0.34 -7.92
CA LYS A 98 -6.44 -1.70 -8.28
C LYS A 98 -5.23 -2.51 -8.73
N GLY A 99 -4.41 -1.93 -9.60
CA GLY A 99 -3.19 -2.59 -10.08
C GLY A 99 -2.20 -2.89 -8.95
N ALA A 100 -2.04 -1.95 -8.02
CA ALA A 100 -1.16 -2.14 -6.87
C ALA A 100 -1.66 -3.27 -5.98
N ARG A 101 -2.98 -3.31 -5.71
CA ARG A 101 -3.58 -4.37 -4.91
C ARG A 101 -3.42 -5.73 -5.58
N GLU A 102 -3.71 -5.81 -6.87
CA GLU A 102 -3.58 -7.06 -7.61
C GLU A 102 -2.15 -7.57 -7.59
N ALA A 103 -1.18 -6.69 -7.80
CA ALA A 103 0.23 -7.05 -7.75
C ALA A 103 0.64 -7.51 -6.35
N ARG A 104 0.17 -6.82 -5.32
CA ARG A 104 0.46 -7.19 -3.93
C ARG A 104 -0.09 -8.57 -3.60
N LEU A 105 -1.37 -8.79 -3.93
CA LEU A 105 -2.01 -10.07 -3.62
C LEU A 105 -1.43 -11.22 -4.45
N ALA A 106 -1.01 -10.93 -5.68
CA ALA A 106 -0.35 -11.95 -6.51
C ALA A 106 1.01 -12.36 -5.93
N SER A 107 1.64 -11.53 -5.11
CA SER A 107 2.90 -11.85 -4.47
C SER A 107 2.73 -12.74 -3.23
N PHE A 108 1.51 -12.89 -2.72
CA PHE A 108 1.25 -13.76 -1.57
C PHE A 108 1.45 -15.21 -1.97
N GLU A 109 1.97 -15.99 -1.04
CA GLU A 109 2.19 -17.42 -1.26
C GLU A 109 1.40 -18.23 -0.25
N THR A 110 1.09 -19.47 -0.63
CA THR A 110 0.34 -20.36 0.23
C THR A 110 1.31 -21.08 1.17
N CYS A 111 1.03 -21.02 2.48
CA CYS A 111 1.82 -21.74 3.46
C CYS A 111 1.70 -23.24 3.22
N GLN A 112 2.82 -23.95 3.27
CA GLN A 112 2.86 -25.39 3.03
C GLN A 112 2.11 -26.20 4.09
N TYR A 113 2.00 -25.65 5.29
CA TYR A 113 1.40 -26.40 6.40
C TYR A 113 -0.07 -26.09 6.61
N CYS A 114 -0.42 -24.80 6.66
CA CYS A 114 -1.81 -24.44 6.96
C CYS A 114 -2.63 -24.06 5.73
N GLY A 115 -2.01 -23.91 4.58
CA GLY A 115 -2.72 -23.59 3.34
C GLY A 115 -3.20 -22.15 3.22
N GLN A 116 -2.85 -21.29 4.17
CA GLN A 116 -3.28 -19.89 4.11
C GLN A 116 -2.40 -19.08 3.18
N ARG A 117 -3.03 -18.15 2.45
CA ARG A 117 -2.31 -17.17 1.65
C ARG A 117 -1.64 -16.19 2.60
N THR A 118 -0.35 -16.01 2.43
CA THR A 118 0.48 -15.24 3.35
C THR A 118 1.34 -14.24 2.61
N ALA A 119 1.43 -13.02 3.13
CA ALA A 119 2.29 -11.99 2.56
C ALA A 119 3.75 -12.44 2.60
N PRO A 120 4.55 -12.07 1.57
CA PRO A 120 5.96 -12.53 1.49
C PRO A 120 6.79 -12.21 2.72
N GLU A 121 6.55 -11.07 3.36
CA GLU A 121 7.32 -10.66 4.54
C GLU A 121 7.03 -11.54 5.76
N TRP A 122 5.97 -12.32 5.74
CA TRP A 122 5.62 -13.22 6.84
C TRP A 122 5.85 -14.69 6.51
N LEU A 123 6.50 -14.96 5.37
CA LEU A 123 6.89 -16.29 4.99
C LEU A 123 8.35 -16.53 5.33
N HIS A 124 8.64 -17.72 5.83
CA HIS A 124 10.00 -18.18 6.02
C HIS A 124 10.53 -18.87 4.76
N ASP A 125 11.82 -19.16 4.73
CA ASP A 125 12.53 -19.63 3.55
C ASP A 125 11.90 -20.83 2.84
N GLU A 126 11.16 -21.64 3.54
CA GLU A 126 10.58 -22.86 2.97
C GLU A 126 9.10 -22.71 2.59
N GLY A 127 8.62 -21.47 2.46
CA GLY A 127 7.23 -21.22 2.13
C GLY A 127 6.29 -21.52 3.27
N VAL A 128 6.71 -21.24 4.50
CA VAL A 128 5.96 -21.50 5.71
C VAL A 128 5.64 -20.18 6.38
N CYS A 129 4.37 -19.97 6.76
CA CYS A 129 3.97 -18.75 7.43
C CYS A 129 4.54 -18.66 8.85
N GLN A 130 4.58 -17.45 9.41
CA GLN A 130 5.17 -17.20 10.73
C GLN A 130 4.57 -18.10 11.81
N ALA A 131 3.25 -18.22 11.84
CA ALA A 131 2.59 -19.03 12.86
C ALA A 131 3.00 -20.50 12.77
N CYS A 132 3.06 -21.05 11.57
CA CYS A 132 3.47 -22.44 11.38
C CYS A 132 4.96 -22.63 11.68
N ALA A 133 5.79 -21.67 11.29
CA ALA A 133 7.23 -21.72 11.59
C ALA A 133 7.45 -21.72 13.11
N ASP A 134 6.78 -20.87 13.83
CA ASP A 134 6.89 -20.82 15.30
C ASP A 134 6.42 -22.12 15.92
N GLN A 135 5.32 -22.66 15.43
CA GLN A 135 4.76 -23.90 15.96
C GLN A 135 5.65 -25.10 15.69
N HIS A 136 6.17 -25.22 14.48
CA HIS A 136 6.99 -26.38 14.10
C HIS A 136 8.44 -26.26 14.56
N SER A 137 9.02 -25.05 14.49
CA SER A 137 10.38 -24.84 14.97
C SER A 137 10.46 -24.91 16.49
N GLY A 138 9.46 -24.39 17.18
CA GLY A 138 9.40 -24.44 18.62
C GLY A 138 9.29 -25.86 19.17
N ALA A 139 8.66 -26.74 18.42
CA ALA A 139 8.51 -28.13 18.82
C ALA A 139 9.80 -28.91 18.80
N ILE A 140 10.80 -28.41 18.11
CA ILE A 140 12.10 -29.07 18.01
C ILE A 140 12.96 -28.78 19.23
N HIS A 141 12.66 -27.71 19.89
CA HIS A 141 13.40 -27.29 21.08
C HIS A 141 12.78 -27.85 22.35
#